data_2186990f60ceaa25b31de80fdb55c875
#
_entry.id   2186990f60ceaa25b31de80fdb55c875
#
_cell.length_a   1.000
_cell.length_b   1.000
_cell.length_c   1.000
_cell.angle_alpha   90.00
_cell.angle_beta   90.00
_cell.angle_gamma   90.00
#
_symmetry.space_group_name_H-M   'P 1'
#
loop_
_entity.id
_entity.type
_entity.pdbx_description
1 polymer ?
#
loop_
_entity_poly.entity_id
_entity_poly.type
_entity_poly.pdbx_seq_one_letter_code
_entity_poly.pdbx_strand_id
1 'polypeptide(L)'
;MKERLDNELEKNLALRVKPGVNADSFIVYGRGVLHLSVLIETMRREGFELQVGQPKVLDKTIGGQRCEPIENLTIDVPEEYVGKAIELTTRRKGALVHMEARGDRTHLEFDIPSRGIIGLRSNLLTASAGEAVVAHRLKGYEPYKGEIEGRTNGSLVSLETGLSVAYSMDKLQDRGRFFIDPGVEIYEGQVVGEHTRERDLNINICKTKKLTNVRAAGSDEKVMLPPPIQFSLEEALEYIQEDELVEVTPKSMRIRKIILDATERKRKGGNADEE
;
A
#
# COMPACT_ATOMS: atom_id res chain seq x y z
N MET A 1 7.56 23.41 5.41
CA MET A 1 6.89 22.58 4.37
C MET A 1 6.25 23.40 3.27
N LYS A 2 5.40 24.39 3.56
CA LYS A 2 4.72 25.22 2.54
C LYS A 2 5.70 25.84 1.55
N GLU A 3 6.69 26.57 2.06
CA GLU A 3 7.73 27.22 1.23
C GLU A 3 8.49 26.23 0.33
N ARG A 4 8.76 25.02 0.85
CA ARG A 4 9.42 23.99 0.04
C ARG A 4 8.51 23.48 -1.10
N LEU A 5 7.21 23.33 -0.84
CA LEU A 5 6.24 22.96 -1.87
C LEU A 5 6.04 24.08 -2.90
N ASP A 6 6.00 25.35 -2.45
CA ASP A 6 5.90 26.51 -3.34
C ASP A 6 7.13 26.60 -4.28
N ASN A 7 8.34 26.38 -3.77
CA ASN A 7 9.57 26.30 -4.57
C ASN A 7 9.55 25.13 -5.59
N GLU A 8 8.88 24.02 -5.26
CA GLU A 8 8.73 22.91 -6.21
C GLU A 8 7.76 23.25 -7.34
N LEU A 9 6.70 24.00 -7.05
CA LEU A 9 5.73 24.44 -8.07
C LEU A 9 6.37 25.32 -9.16
N GLU A 10 7.39 26.11 -8.82
CA GLU A 10 8.12 26.94 -9.81
C GLU A 10 8.89 26.08 -10.82
N LYS A 11 9.35 24.90 -10.39
CA LYS A 11 10.18 24.00 -11.22
C LYS A 11 9.37 22.90 -11.92
N ASN A 12 8.20 22.59 -11.41
CA ASN A 12 7.41 21.43 -11.83
C ASN A 12 5.97 21.81 -12.20
N LEU A 13 5.76 22.16 -13.48
CA LEU A 13 4.46 22.58 -14.02
C LEU A 13 3.35 21.52 -13.90
N ALA A 14 3.71 20.26 -13.69
CA ALA A 14 2.74 19.16 -13.56
C ALA A 14 2.25 18.96 -12.12
N LEU A 15 2.87 19.67 -11.16
CA LEU A 15 2.50 19.62 -9.75
C LEU A 15 1.47 20.73 -9.45
N ARG A 16 0.52 20.42 -8.58
CA ARG A 16 -0.36 21.43 -7.98
C ARG A 16 -0.50 21.13 -6.49
N VAL A 17 -0.53 22.18 -5.68
CA VAL A 17 -0.68 22.07 -4.23
C VAL A 17 -1.86 22.91 -3.79
N LYS A 18 -2.70 22.38 -2.92
CA LYS A 18 -3.78 23.10 -2.24
C LYS A 18 -3.65 22.92 -0.73
N PRO A 19 -4.08 23.88 0.07
CA PRO A 19 -4.24 23.67 1.51
C PRO A 19 -5.17 22.48 1.76
N GLY A 20 -4.85 21.67 2.76
CA GLY A 20 -5.71 20.59 3.23
C GLY A 20 -6.73 21.10 4.26
N VAL A 21 -7.36 20.15 4.96
CA VAL A 21 -8.36 20.44 5.98
C VAL A 21 -7.74 21.09 7.22
N ASN A 22 -6.52 20.69 7.58
CA ASN A 22 -5.77 21.24 8.70
C ASN A 22 -4.69 22.21 8.21
N ALA A 23 -4.30 23.16 9.07
CA ALA A 23 -3.31 24.19 8.74
C ALA A 23 -1.97 23.65 8.23
N ASP A 24 -1.56 22.47 8.72
CA ASP A 24 -0.28 21.83 8.37
C ASP A 24 -0.45 20.70 7.33
N SER A 25 -1.63 20.55 6.74
CA SER A 25 -1.90 19.56 5.70
C SER A 25 -1.98 20.17 4.31
N PHE A 26 -1.54 19.41 3.30
CA PHE A 26 -1.54 19.82 1.90
C PHE A 26 -2.09 18.70 1.03
N ILE A 27 -2.91 19.07 0.05
CA ILE A 27 -3.33 18.17 -1.02
C ILE A 27 -2.42 18.40 -2.21
N VAL A 28 -1.64 17.40 -2.55
CA VAL A 28 -0.66 17.46 -3.64
C VAL A 28 -1.16 16.65 -4.83
N TYR A 29 -1.25 17.30 -5.99
CA TYR A 29 -1.69 16.68 -7.24
C TYR A 29 -0.48 16.46 -8.13
N GLY A 30 -0.30 15.26 -8.64
CA GLY A 30 0.77 14.87 -9.55
C GLY A 30 0.25 14.03 -10.72
N ARG A 31 1.15 13.64 -11.61
CA ARG A 31 0.82 12.80 -12.77
C ARG A 31 0.48 11.34 -12.39
N GLY A 32 0.98 10.87 -11.24
CA GLY A 32 0.78 9.51 -10.75
C GLY A 32 1.58 9.24 -9.49
N VAL A 33 1.48 8.03 -8.96
CA VAL A 33 2.11 7.64 -7.68
C VAL A 33 3.62 7.80 -7.73
N LEU A 34 4.28 7.36 -8.81
CA LEU A 34 5.73 7.51 -8.98
C LEU A 34 6.17 8.98 -8.93
N HIS A 35 5.45 9.90 -9.57
CA HIS A 35 5.78 11.32 -9.54
C HIS A 35 5.67 11.91 -8.12
N LEU A 36 4.65 11.50 -7.36
CA LEU A 36 4.47 11.90 -5.98
C LEU A 36 5.52 11.27 -5.06
N SER A 37 5.87 10.01 -5.26
CA SER A 37 6.88 9.31 -4.45
C SER A 37 8.28 9.92 -4.63
N VAL A 38 8.64 10.35 -5.84
CA VAL A 38 9.91 11.07 -6.10
C VAL A 38 9.95 12.38 -5.32
N LEU A 39 8.86 13.17 -5.32
CA LEU A 39 8.78 14.40 -4.53
C LEU A 39 8.96 14.11 -3.03
N ILE A 40 8.21 13.15 -2.49
CA ILE A 40 8.26 12.77 -1.07
C ILE A 40 9.65 12.28 -0.69
N GLU A 41 10.28 11.43 -1.53
CA GLU A 41 11.62 10.93 -1.28
C GLU A 41 12.67 12.05 -1.32
N THR A 42 12.53 13.03 -2.22
CA THR A 42 13.40 14.21 -2.26
C THR A 42 13.28 15.02 -0.97
N MET A 43 12.05 15.29 -0.52
CA MET A 43 11.80 16.00 0.74
C MET A 43 12.34 15.21 1.94
N ARG A 44 12.18 13.88 1.95
CA ARG A 44 12.76 13.01 2.98
C ARG A 44 14.28 13.17 3.09
N ARG A 45 14.99 13.21 1.97
CA ARG A 45 16.45 13.41 1.90
C ARG A 45 16.87 14.81 2.33
N GLU A 46 16.00 15.79 2.16
CA GLU A 46 16.19 17.16 2.65
C GLU A 46 15.93 17.29 4.17
N GLY A 47 15.49 16.21 4.84
CA GLY A 47 15.29 16.16 6.30
C GLY A 47 13.85 16.39 6.74
N PHE A 48 12.88 16.44 5.83
CA PHE A 48 11.47 16.59 6.20
C PHE A 48 10.89 15.27 6.73
N GLU A 49 9.99 15.41 7.70
CA GLU A 49 9.16 14.31 8.22
C GLU A 49 7.73 14.54 7.74
N LEU A 50 7.13 13.50 7.14
CA LEU A 50 5.86 13.58 6.44
C LEU A 50 4.95 12.41 6.84
N GLN A 51 3.64 12.66 6.84
CA GLN A 51 2.62 11.64 6.89
C GLN A 51 1.80 11.73 5.60
N VAL A 52 1.77 10.65 4.84
CA VAL A 52 1.18 10.63 3.51
C VAL A 52 0.03 9.63 3.49
N GLY A 53 -1.15 10.10 3.09
CA GLY A 53 -2.34 9.26 2.91
C GLY A 53 -2.36 8.55 1.56
N GLN A 54 -3.34 7.66 1.40
CA GLN A 54 -3.53 6.90 0.18
C GLN A 54 -3.73 7.83 -1.04
N PRO A 55 -2.99 7.61 -2.14
CA PRO A 55 -3.17 8.35 -3.38
C PRO A 55 -4.56 8.07 -3.98
N LYS A 56 -5.25 9.13 -4.40
CA LYS A 56 -6.57 9.03 -5.04
C LYS A 56 -6.52 9.56 -6.47
N VAL A 57 -7.14 8.83 -7.38
CA VAL A 57 -7.31 9.28 -8.77
C VAL A 57 -8.44 10.31 -8.81
N LEU A 58 -8.26 11.36 -9.62
CA LEU A 58 -9.24 12.43 -9.75
C LEU A 58 -10.29 12.07 -10.81
N ASP A 59 -11.54 12.09 -10.39
CA ASP A 59 -12.69 11.99 -11.25
C ASP A 59 -13.07 13.36 -11.84
N LYS A 60 -13.86 13.35 -12.92
CA LYS A 60 -14.46 14.53 -13.52
C LYS A 60 -15.97 14.35 -13.67
N THR A 61 -16.72 15.44 -13.55
CA THR A 61 -18.12 15.44 -13.94
C THR A 61 -18.25 15.92 -15.38
N ILE A 62 -18.75 15.07 -16.27
CA ILE A 62 -18.96 15.35 -17.70
C ILE A 62 -20.44 15.14 -17.99
N GLY A 63 -21.13 16.19 -18.48
CA GLY A 63 -22.56 16.10 -18.76
C GLY A 63 -23.44 15.74 -17.56
N GLY A 64 -23.03 16.08 -16.34
CA GLY A 64 -23.74 15.75 -15.10
C GLY A 64 -23.45 14.33 -14.56
N GLN A 65 -22.66 13.53 -15.27
CA GLN A 65 -22.30 12.18 -14.88
C GLN A 65 -20.86 12.13 -14.34
N ARG A 66 -20.65 11.37 -13.24
CA ARG A 66 -19.31 11.08 -12.72
C ARG A 66 -18.54 10.21 -13.71
N CYS A 67 -17.40 10.70 -14.18
CA CYS A 67 -16.50 10.01 -15.09
C CYS A 67 -15.13 9.86 -14.48
N GLU A 68 -14.49 8.74 -14.74
CA GLU A 68 -13.14 8.43 -14.29
C GLU A 68 -12.18 8.29 -15.49
N PRO A 69 -10.87 8.55 -15.31
CA PRO A 69 -9.90 8.35 -16.36
C PRO A 69 -9.71 6.86 -16.63
N ILE A 70 -9.75 6.50 -17.91
CA ILE A 70 -9.50 5.16 -18.43
C ILE A 70 -8.17 5.14 -19.15
N GLU A 71 -7.40 4.10 -18.88
CA GLU A 71 -6.11 3.87 -19.54
C GLU A 71 -6.16 2.62 -20.41
N ASN A 72 -5.45 2.68 -21.52
CA ASN A 72 -5.10 1.50 -22.30
C ASN A 72 -3.86 0.89 -21.64
N LEU A 73 -4.03 -0.30 -21.08
CA LEU A 73 -3.00 -1.08 -20.40
C LEU A 73 -2.56 -2.20 -21.33
N THR A 74 -1.26 -2.32 -21.54
CA THR A 74 -0.63 -3.43 -22.25
C THR A 74 0.18 -4.28 -21.30
N ILE A 75 0.01 -5.60 -21.41
CA ILE A 75 0.71 -6.59 -20.61
C ILE A 75 1.30 -7.65 -21.54
N ASP A 76 2.62 -7.85 -21.49
CA ASP A 76 3.29 -8.94 -22.17
C ASP A 76 3.79 -9.95 -21.12
N VAL A 77 3.28 -11.18 -21.18
CA VAL A 77 3.62 -12.25 -20.23
C VAL A 77 3.85 -13.58 -20.96
N PRO A 78 4.67 -14.49 -20.41
CA PRO A 78 4.71 -15.88 -20.83
C PRO A 78 3.33 -16.55 -20.77
N GLU A 79 3.10 -17.54 -21.63
CA GLU A 79 1.79 -18.20 -21.78
C GLU A 79 1.25 -18.75 -20.46
N GLU A 80 2.09 -19.28 -19.60
CA GLU A 80 1.71 -19.85 -18.30
C GLU A 80 1.11 -18.83 -17.33
N TYR A 81 1.40 -17.53 -17.47
CA TYR A 81 0.90 -16.45 -16.59
C TYR A 81 -0.29 -15.68 -17.17
N VAL A 82 -0.72 -15.98 -18.41
CA VAL A 82 -1.82 -15.26 -19.10
C VAL A 82 -3.11 -15.30 -18.28
N GLY A 83 -3.51 -16.47 -17.79
CA GLY A 83 -4.73 -16.63 -17.01
C GLY A 83 -4.70 -15.76 -15.73
N LYS A 84 -3.55 -15.72 -15.05
CA LYS A 84 -3.38 -14.92 -13.83
C LYS A 84 -3.36 -13.43 -14.11
N ALA A 85 -2.75 -13.00 -15.21
CA ALA A 85 -2.75 -11.60 -15.63
C ALA A 85 -4.16 -11.11 -15.96
N ILE A 86 -4.95 -11.91 -16.68
CA ILE A 86 -6.37 -11.60 -16.98
C ILE A 86 -7.18 -11.52 -15.68
N GLU A 87 -7.07 -12.48 -14.77
CA GLU A 87 -7.76 -12.47 -13.48
C GLU A 87 -7.48 -11.19 -12.69
N LEU A 88 -6.19 -10.88 -12.46
CA LEU A 88 -5.77 -9.72 -11.69
C LEU A 88 -6.27 -8.40 -12.29
N THR A 89 -6.26 -8.29 -13.62
CA THR A 89 -6.68 -7.07 -14.30
C THR A 89 -8.21 -6.93 -14.31
N THR A 90 -8.95 -8.03 -14.54
CA THR A 90 -10.42 -8.02 -14.56
C THR A 90 -11.01 -7.72 -13.18
N ARG A 91 -10.45 -8.25 -12.10
CA ARG A 91 -10.85 -7.89 -10.71
C ARG A 91 -10.77 -6.40 -10.44
N ARG A 92 -9.89 -5.68 -11.15
CA ARG A 92 -9.71 -4.23 -11.09
C ARG A 92 -10.50 -3.45 -12.15
N LYS A 93 -11.56 -4.06 -12.67
CA LYS A 93 -12.46 -3.49 -13.71
C LYS A 93 -11.77 -3.26 -15.07
N GLY A 94 -10.66 -3.95 -15.35
CA GLY A 94 -10.05 -3.99 -16.65
C GLY A 94 -10.88 -4.84 -17.63
N ALA A 95 -11.21 -4.30 -18.79
CA ALA A 95 -11.88 -5.00 -19.88
C ALA A 95 -10.85 -5.40 -20.93
N LEU A 96 -10.74 -6.70 -21.23
CA LEU A 96 -9.84 -7.20 -22.28
C LEU A 96 -10.33 -6.70 -23.64
N VAL A 97 -9.46 -6.01 -24.37
CA VAL A 97 -9.73 -5.45 -25.71
C VAL A 97 -9.11 -6.30 -26.79
N HIS A 98 -7.86 -6.73 -26.57
CA HIS A 98 -7.11 -7.51 -27.54
C HIS A 98 -6.20 -8.53 -26.85
N MET A 99 -5.99 -9.68 -27.50
CA MET A 99 -5.07 -10.71 -27.05
C MET A 99 -4.43 -11.35 -28.29
N GLU A 100 -3.08 -11.43 -28.30
CA GLU A 100 -2.30 -11.97 -29.40
C GLU A 100 -1.12 -12.79 -28.86
N ALA A 101 -0.97 -14.01 -29.33
CA ALA A 101 0.22 -14.81 -29.04
C ALA A 101 1.41 -14.35 -29.91
N ARG A 102 2.56 -14.08 -29.29
CA ARG A 102 3.80 -13.63 -29.93
C ARG A 102 4.97 -14.53 -29.50
N GLY A 103 5.12 -15.65 -30.18
CA GLY A 103 6.14 -16.66 -29.86
C GLY A 103 5.81 -17.36 -28.53
N ASP A 104 6.69 -17.21 -27.54
CA ASP A 104 6.58 -17.76 -26.19
C ASP A 104 5.84 -16.83 -25.20
N ARG A 105 5.40 -15.66 -25.67
CA ARG A 105 4.71 -14.65 -24.89
C ARG A 105 3.35 -14.32 -25.48
N THR A 106 2.46 -13.84 -24.63
CA THR A 106 1.16 -13.32 -25.06
C THR A 106 1.06 -11.84 -24.74
N HIS A 107 0.66 -11.07 -25.75
CA HIS A 107 0.35 -9.65 -25.65
C HIS A 107 -1.13 -9.47 -25.30
N LEU A 108 -1.41 -8.74 -24.24
CA LEU A 108 -2.76 -8.45 -23.75
C LEU A 108 -2.97 -6.94 -23.73
N GLU A 109 -4.12 -6.48 -24.24
CA GLU A 109 -4.53 -5.07 -24.14
C GLU A 109 -5.84 -4.96 -23.36
N PHE A 110 -5.89 -4.05 -22.41
CA PHE A 110 -7.06 -3.77 -21.58
C PHE A 110 -7.40 -2.29 -21.58
N ASP A 111 -8.69 -1.99 -21.47
CA ASP A 111 -9.18 -0.70 -21.01
C ASP A 111 -9.51 -0.77 -19.52
N ILE A 112 -8.76 -0.05 -18.70
CA ILE A 112 -8.83 -0.14 -17.24
C ILE A 112 -8.93 1.26 -16.60
N PRO A 113 -9.73 1.45 -15.53
CA PRO A 113 -9.69 2.69 -14.76
C PRO A 113 -8.30 2.96 -14.18
N SER A 114 -7.82 4.21 -14.23
CA SER A 114 -6.50 4.57 -13.70
C SER A 114 -6.32 4.14 -12.24
N ARG A 115 -7.39 4.17 -11.42
CA ARG A 115 -7.36 3.67 -10.02
C ARG A 115 -7.13 2.16 -9.93
N GLY A 116 -7.48 1.39 -10.97
CA GLY A 116 -7.23 -0.05 -11.06
C GLY A 116 -5.77 -0.40 -11.34
N ILE A 117 -4.97 0.55 -11.87
CA ILE A 117 -3.55 0.35 -12.17
C ILE A 117 -2.70 0.47 -10.89
N ILE A 118 -3.16 1.24 -9.89
CA ILE A 118 -2.44 1.43 -8.63
C ILE A 118 -2.18 0.05 -7.99
N GLY A 119 -0.89 -0.32 -7.81
CA GLY A 119 -0.45 -1.61 -7.29
C GLY A 119 -0.61 -2.82 -8.23
N LEU A 120 -1.24 -2.66 -9.41
CA LEU A 120 -1.41 -3.77 -10.35
C LEU A 120 -0.08 -4.25 -10.92
N ARG A 121 0.84 -3.32 -11.23
CA ARG A 121 2.16 -3.66 -11.76
C ARG A 121 2.93 -4.57 -10.81
N SER A 122 2.99 -4.21 -9.52
CA SER A 122 3.67 -5.00 -8.48
C SER A 122 3.04 -6.39 -8.34
N ASN A 123 1.71 -6.47 -8.40
CA ASN A 123 0.99 -7.76 -8.35
C ASN A 123 1.26 -8.63 -9.59
N LEU A 124 1.32 -8.04 -10.80
CA LEU A 124 1.64 -8.75 -12.02
C LEU A 124 3.08 -9.27 -12.02
N LEU A 125 4.04 -8.45 -11.58
CA LEU A 125 5.44 -8.86 -11.46
C LEU A 125 5.58 -10.02 -10.46
N THR A 126 4.94 -9.93 -9.31
CA THR A 126 4.95 -11.03 -8.31
C THR A 126 4.31 -12.31 -8.88
N ALA A 127 3.17 -12.19 -9.55
CA ALA A 127 2.44 -13.32 -10.11
C ALA A 127 3.15 -14.00 -11.29
N SER A 128 4.02 -13.27 -12.00
CA SER A 128 4.77 -13.75 -13.16
C SER A 128 6.25 -13.97 -12.85
N ALA A 129 6.63 -14.11 -11.58
CA ALA A 129 8.04 -14.27 -11.16
C ALA A 129 8.97 -13.15 -11.72
N GLY A 130 8.44 -11.94 -11.95
CA GLY A 130 9.17 -10.81 -12.50
C GLY A 130 9.15 -10.70 -14.03
N GLU A 131 8.50 -11.62 -14.74
CA GLU A 131 8.56 -11.68 -16.20
C GLU A 131 7.53 -10.80 -16.93
N ALA A 132 6.53 -10.25 -16.23
CA ALA A 132 5.54 -9.37 -16.85
C ALA A 132 6.16 -8.04 -17.29
N VAL A 133 5.90 -7.64 -18.53
CA VAL A 133 6.17 -6.29 -19.02
C VAL A 133 4.85 -5.53 -19.05
N VAL A 134 4.78 -4.38 -18.38
CA VAL A 134 3.55 -3.62 -18.21
C VAL A 134 3.75 -2.18 -18.65
N ALA A 135 2.92 -1.70 -19.57
CA ALA A 135 2.88 -0.31 -19.97
C ALA A 135 1.43 0.18 -20.01
N HIS A 136 1.22 1.47 -19.77
CA HIS A 136 -0.11 2.06 -19.81
C HIS A 136 -0.07 3.50 -20.30
N ARG A 137 -1.19 3.96 -20.86
CA ARG A 137 -1.37 5.33 -21.36
C ARG A 137 -2.81 5.77 -21.18
N LEU A 138 -3.03 7.03 -20.87
CA LEU A 138 -4.37 7.61 -20.79
C LEU A 138 -5.09 7.51 -22.15
N LYS A 139 -6.28 6.90 -22.14
CA LYS A 139 -7.18 6.79 -23.29
C LYS A 139 -8.21 7.93 -23.31
N GLY A 140 -8.80 8.24 -22.15
CA GLY A 140 -9.84 9.26 -22.03
C GLY A 140 -10.61 9.15 -20.73
N TYR A 141 -11.81 9.69 -20.70
CA TYR A 141 -12.71 9.62 -19.54
C TYR A 141 -13.97 8.86 -19.92
N GLU A 142 -14.38 7.92 -19.09
CA GLU A 142 -15.61 7.14 -19.25
C GLU A 142 -16.43 7.18 -17.93
N PRO A 143 -17.73 6.85 -17.99
CA PRO A 143 -18.54 6.73 -16.79
C PRO A 143 -17.90 5.82 -15.73
N TYR A 144 -18.06 6.19 -14.45
CA TYR A 144 -17.51 5.45 -13.33
C TYR A 144 -17.95 3.97 -13.33
N LYS A 145 -16.99 3.04 -13.29
CA LYS A 145 -17.20 1.58 -13.44
C LYS A 145 -17.53 0.84 -12.14
N GLY A 146 -17.92 1.59 -11.10
CA GLY A 146 -18.24 1.00 -9.78
C GLY A 146 -17.00 0.74 -8.92
N GLU A 147 -17.20 0.24 -7.73
CA GLU A 147 -16.12 0.01 -6.76
C GLU A 147 -15.13 -1.06 -7.25
N ILE A 148 -13.86 -0.83 -6.96
CA ILE A 148 -12.78 -1.82 -7.11
C ILE A 148 -12.47 -2.34 -5.72
N GLU A 149 -12.44 -3.65 -5.57
CA GLU A 149 -11.99 -4.29 -4.33
C GLU A 149 -10.56 -3.84 -4.03
N GLY A 150 -10.36 -3.27 -2.85
CA GLY A 150 -9.05 -2.91 -2.34
C GLY A 150 -8.23 -4.14 -1.95
N ARG A 151 -7.23 -3.93 -1.12
CA ARG A 151 -6.48 -5.02 -0.49
C ARG A 151 -7.44 -5.90 0.32
N THR A 152 -7.47 -7.20 0.02
CA THR A 152 -8.34 -8.16 0.71
C THR A 152 -7.83 -8.49 2.11
N ASN A 153 -6.52 -8.44 2.32
CA ASN A 153 -5.88 -8.76 3.59
C ASN A 153 -5.90 -7.57 4.55
N GLY A 154 -6.25 -7.81 5.80
CA GLY A 154 -6.16 -6.83 6.87
C GLY A 154 -4.72 -6.56 7.30
N SER A 155 -4.57 -5.71 8.30
CA SER A 155 -3.28 -5.33 8.90
C SER A 155 -3.05 -6.00 10.24
N LEU A 156 -1.79 -6.37 10.53
CA LEU A 156 -1.33 -6.65 11.89
C LEU A 156 -0.95 -5.32 12.53
N VAL A 157 -1.69 -4.90 13.54
CA VAL A 157 -1.54 -3.58 14.18
C VAL A 157 -1.01 -3.74 15.60
N SER A 158 0.04 -3.00 15.95
CA SER A 158 0.61 -3.05 17.30
C SER A 158 -0.35 -2.46 18.33
N LEU A 159 -0.52 -3.17 19.47
CA LEU A 159 -1.28 -2.71 20.65
C LEU A 159 -0.43 -1.90 21.63
N GLU A 160 0.88 -2.04 21.58
CA GLU A 160 1.77 -1.45 22.58
C GLU A 160 2.96 -0.78 21.92
N THR A 161 3.54 0.17 22.64
CA THR A 161 4.80 0.82 22.29
C THR A 161 5.94 0.07 23.00
N GLY A 162 6.99 -0.28 22.26
CA GLY A 162 8.14 -0.99 22.81
C GLY A 162 9.01 -1.63 21.73
N LEU A 163 9.86 -2.57 22.12
CA LEU A 163 10.69 -3.34 21.18
C LEU A 163 9.97 -4.61 20.73
N SER A 164 10.01 -4.89 19.45
CA SER A 164 9.53 -6.15 18.88
C SER A 164 10.41 -7.32 19.35
N VAL A 165 9.79 -8.43 19.77
CA VAL A 165 10.48 -9.59 20.34
C VAL A 165 10.29 -10.81 19.44
N ALA A 166 11.39 -11.45 19.04
CA ALA A 166 11.39 -12.63 18.17
C ALA A 166 10.43 -13.72 18.64
N TYR A 167 10.42 -14.03 19.95
CA TYR A 167 9.52 -15.02 20.52
C TYR A 167 8.03 -14.73 20.32
N SER A 168 7.62 -13.47 20.44
CA SER A 168 6.22 -13.08 20.21
C SER A 168 5.85 -13.06 18.74
N MET A 169 6.79 -12.67 17.87
CA MET A 169 6.61 -12.69 16.43
C MET A 169 6.49 -14.14 15.93
N ASP A 170 7.31 -15.05 16.40
CA ASP A 170 7.27 -16.49 16.07
C ASP A 170 5.90 -17.10 16.31
N LYS A 171 5.30 -16.84 17.47
CA LYS A 171 3.96 -17.30 17.81
C LYS A 171 2.83 -16.75 16.92
N LEU A 172 3.11 -15.72 16.19
CA LEU A 172 2.14 -15.02 15.34
C LEU A 172 2.41 -15.21 13.84
N GLN A 173 3.40 -16.02 13.45
CA GLN A 173 3.73 -16.29 12.05
C GLN A 173 2.54 -16.83 11.24
N ASP A 174 1.70 -17.69 11.86
CA ASP A 174 0.48 -18.23 11.23
C ASP A 174 -0.60 -17.15 10.99
N ARG A 175 -0.48 -16.00 11.61
CA ARG A 175 -1.44 -14.89 11.49
C ARG A 175 -1.15 -13.96 10.33
N GLY A 176 0.09 -13.92 9.83
CA GLY A 176 0.47 -13.05 8.75
C GLY A 176 1.97 -12.91 8.55
N ARG A 177 2.34 -11.96 7.69
CA ARG A 177 3.73 -11.66 7.37
C ARG A 177 4.12 -10.30 7.93
N PHE A 178 5.26 -10.23 8.58
CA PHE A 178 5.75 -8.99 9.19
C PHE A 178 6.47 -8.08 8.19
N PHE A 179 6.45 -6.77 8.47
CA PHE A 179 7.18 -5.72 7.75
C PHE A 179 8.43 -5.27 8.49
N ILE A 180 8.64 -5.78 9.70
CA ILE A 180 9.72 -5.39 10.60
C ILE A 180 10.50 -6.61 11.08
N ASP A 181 11.76 -6.38 11.45
CA ASP A 181 12.61 -7.36 12.12
C ASP A 181 12.38 -7.35 13.65
N PRO A 182 12.79 -8.42 14.36
CA PRO A 182 12.88 -8.40 15.81
C PRO A 182 13.89 -7.34 16.30
N GLY A 183 13.62 -6.75 17.47
CA GLY A 183 14.47 -5.73 18.07
C GLY A 183 14.26 -4.32 17.52
N VAL A 184 13.23 -4.10 16.72
CA VAL A 184 12.85 -2.79 16.21
C VAL A 184 11.88 -2.11 17.16
N GLU A 185 12.06 -0.81 17.40
CA GLU A 185 11.12 0.02 18.15
C GLU A 185 9.83 0.22 17.35
N ILE A 186 8.72 -0.08 17.99
CA ILE A 186 7.37 0.08 17.47
C ILE A 186 6.51 0.88 18.42
N TYR A 187 5.38 1.38 17.93
CA TYR A 187 4.42 2.12 18.75
C TYR A 187 2.98 1.62 18.51
N GLU A 188 2.09 1.95 19.45
CA GLU A 188 0.66 1.63 19.34
C GLU A 188 0.07 2.21 18.06
N GLY A 189 -0.70 1.39 17.33
CA GLY A 189 -1.32 1.79 16.06
C GLY A 189 -0.40 1.70 14.85
N GLN A 190 0.89 1.33 15.01
CA GLN A 190 1.77 1.03 13.89
C GLN A 190 1.33 -0.28 13.22
N VAL A 191 1.28 -0.29 11.89
CA VAL A 191 1.07 -1.50 11.09
C VAL A 191 2.40 -2.22 10.96
N VAL A 192 2.50 -3.38 11.57
CA VAL A 192 3.75 -4.16 11.67
C VAL A 192 3.76 -5.39 10.76
N GLY A 193 2.67 -5.64 10.05
CA GLY A 193 2.57 -6.75 9.12
C GLY A 193 1.22 -6.80 8.40
N GLU A 194 1.11 -7.73 7.45
CA GLU A 194 -0.11 -8.08 6.73
C GLU A 194 -0.77 -9.28 7.41
N HIS A 195 -2.07 -9.19 7.68
CA HIS A 195 -2.85 -10.29 8.22
C HIS A 195 -3.29 -11.24 7.11
N THR A 196 -3.41 -12.53 7.40
CA THR A 196 -3.89 -13.54 6.44
C THR A 196 -5.40 -13.48 6.17
N ARG A 197 -6.16 -12.72 6.97
CA ARG A 197 -7.60 -12.53 6.85
C ARG A 197 -7.94 -11.09 6.51
N GLU A 198 -9.16 -10.84 6.04
CA GLU A 198 -9.63 -9.52 5.60
C GLU A 198 -9.67 -8.45 6.72
N ARG A 199 -9.89 -8.86 7.98
CA ARG A 199 -10.00 -7.93 9.11
C ARG A 199 -8.65 -7.67 9.75
N ASP A 200 -8.46 -6.45 10.21
CA ASP A 200 -7.29 -6.09 11.01
C ASP A 200 -7.23 -6.90 12.30
N LEU A 201 -6.01 -7.25 12.69
CA LEU A 201 -5.71 -7.95 13.93
C LEU A 201 -4.78 -7.09 14.79
N ASN A 202 -5.28 -6.69 15.96
CA ASN A 202 -4.44 -6.04 16.96
C ASN A 202 -3.59 -7.08 17.68
N ILE A 203 -2.27 -6.89 17.69
CA ILE A 203 -1.31 -7.84 18.25
C ILE A 203 -0.35 -7.18 19.22
N ASN A 204 0.16 -7.95 20.16
CA ASN A 204 1.21 -7.51 21.06
C ASN A 204 2.48 -8.34 20.79
N ILE A 205 3.46 -7.74 20.13
CA ILE A 205 4.75 -8.35 19.80
C ILE A 205 5.90 -7.86 20.71
N CYS A 206 5.58 -7.09 21.75
CA CYS A 206 6.57 -6.65 22.75
C CYS A 206 6.71 -7.63 23.93
N LYS A 207 5.88 -8.69 24.00
CA LYS A 207 5.88 -9.65 25.10
C LYS A 207 7.11 -10.54 25.08
N THR A 208 7.87 -10.53 26.15
CA THR A 208 8.99 -11.45 26.37
C THR A 208 8.51 -12.81 26.90
N LYS A 209 9.32 -13.85 26.70
CA LYS A 209 9.08 -15.17 27.30
C LYS A 209 9.13 -15.04 28.82
N LYS A 210 8.06 -15.43 29.53
CA LYS A 210 8.13 -15.54 30.99
C LYS A 210 9.06 -16.71 31.37
N LEU A 211 10.07 -16.44 32.11
CA LEU A 211 10.97 -17.47 32.69
C LEU A 211 10.19 -18.28 33.73
N THR A 212 9.62 -19.42 33.30
CA THR A 212 8.80 -20.27 34.21
C THR A 212 9.52 -21.50 34.75
N ASN A 213 10.71 -21.88 34.22
CA ASN A 213 11.47 -23.00 34.78
C ASN A 213 12.95 -22.96 34.41
N VAL A 214 13.83 -23.08 35.42
CA VAL A 214 15.28 -23.13 35.30
C VAL A 214 15.80 -24.32 34.49
N ARG A 215 15.02 -25.39 34.36
CA ARG A 215 15.39 -26.60 33.58
C ARG A 215 15.18 -26.49 32.07
N ALA A 216 14.44 -25.52 31.60
CA ALA A 216 14.17 -25.31 30.16
C ALA A 216 15.09 -24.24 29.51
N ALA A 217 16.04 -23.68 30.26
CA ALA A 217 16.98 -22.65 29.78
C ALA A 217 18.03 -23.18 28.76
N GLY A 218 18.07 -24.50 28.53
CA GLY A 218 19.05 -25.14 27.66
C GLY A 218 18.62 -25.41 26.23
N SER A 219 17.36 -25.20 25.87
CA SER A 219 16.86 -25.33 24.51
C SER A 219 16.20 -24.04 24.04
N ASP A 220 16.97 -22.99 23.85
CA ASP A 220 16.56 -21.92 22.97
C ASP A 220 16.62 -22.45 21.53
N GLU A 221 15.54 -23.04 21.08
CA GLU A 221 15.33 -23.26 19.65
C GLU A 221 15.54 -21.93 18.96
N LYS A 222 16.47 -21.90 17.99
CA LYS A 222 16.69 -20.70 17.19
C LYS A 222 15.39 -20.38 16.49
N VAL A 223 14.73 -19.32 16.93
CA VAL A 223 13.53 -18.80 16.29
C VAL A 223 13.92 -18.38 14.86
N MET A 224 13.43 -19.11 13.87
CA MET A 224 13.60 -18.77 12.45
C MET A 224 12.37 -18.02 11.97
N LEU A 225 12.50 -16.69 11.88
CA LEU A 225 11.48 -15.85 11.29
C LEU A 225 11.74 -15.71 9.78
N PRO A 226 10.69 -15.78 8.94
CA PRO A 226 10.83 -15.42 7.54
C PRO A 226 11.25 -13.94 7.42
N PRO A 227 12.00 -13.57 6.38
CA PRO A 227 12.41 -12.19 6.16
C PRO A 227 11.19 -11.27 6.07
N PRO A 228 11.27 -10.06 6.63
CA PRO A 228 10.17 -9.11 6.58
C PRO A 228 9.92 -8.63 5.14
N ILE A 229 8.66 -8.30 4.84
CA ILE A 229 8.32 -7.60 3.59
C ILE A 229 8.83 -6.18 3.71
N GLN A 230 9.70 -5.78 2.79
CA GLN A 230 10.21 -4.41 2.70
C GLN A 230 9.54 -3.70 1.53
N PHE A 231 8.96 -2.54 1.78
CA PHE A 231 8.35 -1.70 0.75
C PHE A 231 9.29 -0.56 0.35
N SER A 232 9.36 -0.29 -0.93
CA SER A 232 9.74 1.04 -1.41
C SER A 232 8.65 2.06 -1.04
N LEU A 233 8.94 3.36 -1.15
CA LEU A 233 7.93 4.38 -0.88
C LEU A 233 6.73 4.28 -1.83
N GLU A 234 6.97 4.00 -3.12
CA GLU A 234 5.91 3.80 -4.10
C GLU A 234 5.02 2.61 -3.72
N GLU A 235 5.61 1.45 -3.42
CA GLU A 235 4.87 0.27 -2.99
C GLU A 235 4.10 0.49 -1.70
N ALA A 236 4.65 1.23 -0.74
CA ALA A 236 3.95 1.55 0.51
C ALA A 236 2.71 2.43 0.24
N LEU A 237 2.83 3.44 -0.63
CA LEU A 237 1.71 4.30 -1.02
C LEU A 237 0.62 3.56 -1.80
N GLU A 238 1.00 2.54 -2.59
CA GLU A 238 0.07 1.66 -3.29
C GLU A 238 -0.60 0.64 -2.37
N TYR A 239 0.10 0.26 -1.29
CA TYR A 239 -0.33 -0.78 -0.34
C TYR A 239 -1.35 -0.29 0.67
N ILE A 240 -1.21 0.95 1.20
CA ILE A 240 -2.03 1.46 2.30
C ILE A 240 -3.51 1.58 1.92
N GLN A 241 -4.36 1.44 2.94
CA GLN A 241 -5.81 1.66 2.86
C GLN A 241 -6.18 3.09 3.28
N GLU A 242 -7.47 3.45 3.15
CA GLU A 242 -7.97 4.80 3.47
C GLU A 242 -7.79 5.21 4.94
N ASP A 243 -7.75 4.23 5.85
CA ASP A 243 -7.55 4.43 7.29
C ASP A 243 -6.08 4.34 7.71
N GLU A 244 -5.17 4.26 6.75
CA GLU A 244 -3.72 4.12 6.95
C GLU A 244 -2.95 5.32 6.38
N LEU A 245 -1.76 5.57 6.96
CA LEU A 245 -0.80 6.56 6.51
C LEU A 245 0.58 5.92 6.37
N VAL A 246 1.37 6.40 5.41
CA VAL A 246 2.81 6.17 5.38
C VAL A 246 3.48 7.31 6.14
N GLU A 247 4.16 6.99 7.22
CA GLU A 247 5.03 7.89 7.96
C GLU A 247 6.44 7.82 7.35
N VAL A 248 6.90 8.94 6.84
CA VAL A 248 8.18 9.06 6.15
C VAL A 248 9.08 9.98 6.94
N THR A 249 10.19 9.44 7.43
CA THR A 249 11.24 10.20 8.13
C THR A 249 12.57 10.02 7.42
N PRO A 250 13.58 10.87 7.64
CA PRO A 250 14.91 10.67 7.05
C PRO A 250 15.52 9.29 7.31
N LYS A 251 15.20 8.68 8.45
CA LYS A 251 15.79 7.42 8.90
C LYS A 251 14.94 6.20 8.62
N SER A 252 13.61 6.34 8.53
CA SER A 252 12.70 5.20 8.45
C SER A 252 11.42 5.54 7.69
N MET A 253 10.78 4.50 7.19
CA MET A 253 9.45 4.54 6.63
C MET A 253 8.60 3.51 7.38
N ARG A 254 7.40 3.90 7.82
CA ARG A 254 6.49 3.07 8.60
C ARG A 254 5.07 3.25 8.09
N ILE A 255 4.29 2.19 8.16
CA ILE A 255 2.84 2.28 7.94
C ILE A 255 2.17 2.34 9.30
N ARG A 256 1.15 3.18 9.43
CA ARG A 256 0.39 3.33 10.67
C ARG A 256 -1.10 3.55 10.41
N LYS A 257 -1.93 3.25 11.37
CA LYS A 257 -3.33 3.67 11.34
C LYS A 257 -3.46 5.18 11.59
N ILE A 258 -4.46 5.82 11.00
CA ILE A 258 -4.80 7.23 11.27
C ILE A 258 -5.13 7.40 12.75
N ILE A 259 -5.95 6.50 13.29
CA ILE A 259 -6.30 6.44 14.71
C ILE A 259 -5.40 5.41 15.38
N LEU A 260 -4.55 5.85 16.31
CA LEU A 260 -3.60 4.96 16.97
C LEU A 260 -4.23 4.07 18.03
N ASP A 261 -5.12 4.62 18.84
CA ASP A 261 -5.81 3.89 19.91
C ASP A 261 -6.74 2.80 19.37
N ALA A 262 -6.56 1.57 19.82
CA ALA A 262 -7.32 0.41 19.35
C ALA A 262 -8.81 0.47 19.75
N THR A 263 -9.13 1.07 20.89
CA THR A 263 -10.49 1.20 21.40
C THR A 263 -11.27 2.24 20.59
N GLU A 264 -10.60 3.35 20.28
CA GLU A 264 -11.17 4.41 19.43
C GLU A 264 -11.43 3.90 18.01
N ARG A 265 -10.53 3.11 17.43
CA ARG A 265 -10.74 2.46 16.12
C ARG A 265 -12.01 1.59 16.12
N LYS A 266 -12.16 0.73 17.13
CA LYS A 266 -13.37 -0.12 17.26
C LYS A 266 -14.65 0.69 17.37
N ARG A 267 -14.63 1.78 18.12
CA ARG A 267 -15.82 2.62 18.31
C ARG A 267 -16.23 3.33 17.01
N LYS A 268 -15.26 3.80 16.21
CA LYS A 268 -15.56 4.43 14.91
C LYS A 268 -15.93 3.43 13.82
N GLY A 269 -15.33 2.24 13.80
CA GLY A 269 -15.67 1.16 12.86
C GLY A 269 -17.03 0.53 13.13
N GLY A 270 -17.45 0.42 14.40
CA GLY A 270 -18.79 -0.08 14.76
C GLY A 270 -19.93 0.87 14.41
N ASN A 271 -19.67 2.15 14.24
CA ASN A 271 -20.69 3.13 13.81
C ASN A 271 -20.84 3.21 12.28
N ALA A 272 -19.96 2.59 11.51
CA ALA A 272 -20.03 2.57 10.04
C ALA A 272 -20.94 1.44 9.51
N ASP A 273 -21.25 0.44 10.34
CA ASP A 273 -22.15 -0.67 9.99
C ASP A 273 -23.64 -0.36 10.36
N GLU A 274 -23.93 0.82 10.93
CA GLU A 274 -25.29 1.25 11.35
C GLU A 274 -25.89 2.40 10.51
N GLU A 275 -25.19 2.90 9.48
CA GLU A 275 -25.71 3.88 8.49
C GLU A 275 -25.81 3.24 7.09
#